data_dbe8955a9ddd42bf12d2165f75bcbf57
#
_entry.id   dbe8955a9ddd42bf12d2165f75bcbf57
#
_cell.length_a   1.000
_cell.length_b   1.000
_cell.length_c   1.000
_cell.angle_alpha   90.00
_cell.angle_beta   90.00
_cell.angle_gamma   90.00
#
_symmetry.space_group_name_H-M   'P 1'
#
loop_
_entity.id
_entity.type
_entity.pdbx_description
1 polymer ?
#
loop_
_entity_poly.entity_id
_entity_poly.type
_entity_poly.pdbx_seq_one_letter_code
_entity_poly.pdbx_strand_id
1 'polypeptide(L)'
;MAIKAIAMDIDGTLTNDQKVISPRTREKLLAAQESGIKLILASGRPAWGLHALAQELDLQNHDGLLVAFNGAHVVDAQTDEVLFDQAMPADELHRLIDHLQNYDVIPMISLGRDLHVEDSYHCMITLPDGSQKNIVKYERDACDLKIREVESLHEVVDTYPVDKLLTAGDPAYLQAHYEEMYAPFKQTLSGMFTADWYFEYTAPGIDKARALEGALPKLGIDASKVVSFGDGQNDKSMIEWAGTGVAMGNAVDEVKAVAQMVTANNNEDGIAVALDQLLG
;
A
#
# COMPACT_ATOMS: atom_id res chain seq x y z
N MET A 1 -11.39 -11.19 -24.17
CA MET A 1 -12.42 -10.68 -23.22
C MET A 1 -12.21 -9.18 -23.04
N ALA A 2 -13.27 -8.40 -22.85
CA ALA A 2 -13.08 -6.94 -22.67
C ALA A 2 -12.53 -6.67 -21.26
N ILE A 3 -11.40 -6.00 -21.16
CA ILE A 3 -10.80 -5.52 -19.92
C ILE A 3 -11.75 -4.47 -19.31
N LYS A 4 -11.97 -4.55 -17.99
CA LYS A 4 -12.85 -3.64 -17.25
C LYS A 4 -12.12 -2.85 -16.17
N ALA A 5 -10.99 -3.37 -15.69
CA ALA A 5 -10.19 -2.69 -14.70
C ALA A 5 -8.69 -2.95 -14.90
N ILE A 6 -7.89 -1.97 -14.51
CA ILE A 6 -6.44 -2.03 -14.46
C ILE A 6 -6.02 -1.73 -13.03
N ALA A 7 -5.45 -2.71 -12.32
CA ALA A 7 -4.92 -2.57 -10.98
C ALA A 7 -3.40 -2.44 -11.03
N MET A 8 -2.84 -1.45 -10.34
CA MET A 8 -1.41 -1.15 -10.43
C MET A 8 -0.82 -0.89 -9.06
N ASP A 9 0.32 -1.50 -8.78
CA ASP A 9 1.19 -1.02 -7.71
C ASP A 9 1.79 0.34 -8.08
N ILE A 10 2.36 1.03 -7.10
CA ILE A 10 2.89 2.40 -7.24
C ILE A 10 4.41 2.39 -7.44
N ASP A 11 5.14 2.00 -6.40
CA ASP A 11 6.58 2.18 -6.30
C ASP A 11 7.34 1.06 -7.04
N GLY A 12 8.00 1.39 -8.14
CA GLY A 12 8.64 0.38 -9.01
C GLY A 12 7.72 -0.16 -10.10
N THR A 13 6.45 0.27 -10.14
CA THR A 13 5.45 -0.14 -11.12
C THR A 13 4.89 1.07 -11.87
N LEU A 14 3.98 1.84 -11.25
CA LEU A 14 3.36 3.02 -11.87
C LEU A 14 4.35 4.18 -11.99
N THR A 15 5.15 4.39 -10.94
CA THR A 15 6.14 5.46 -10.90
C THR A 15 7.54 4.96 -11.23
N ASN A 16 8.32 5.81 -11.89
CA ASN A 16 9.74 5.58 -12.14
C ASN A 16 10.59 5.85 -10.87
N ASP A 17 11.92 5.71 -10.97
CA ASP A 17 12.85 5.94 -9.85
C ASP A 17 12.86 7.39 -9.35
N GLN A 18 12.37 8.34 -10.15
CA GLN A 18 12.17 9.74 -9.76
C GLN A 18 10.81 9.97 -9.08
N LYS A 19 10.04 8.89 -8.83
CA LYS A 19 8.70 8.92 -8.19
C LYS A 19 7.66 9.73 -8.98
N VAL A 20 7.76 9.72 -10.30
CA VAL A 20 6.80 10.37 -11.21
C VAL A 20 6.23 9.37 -12.21
N ILE A 21 4.99 9.60 -12.63
CA ILE A 21 4.37 8.85 -13.74
C ILE A 21 4.93 9.43 -15.06
N SER A 22 5.44 8.59 -15.95
CA SER A 22 5.93 9.07 -17.24
C SER A 22 4.77 9.63 -18.09
N PRO A 23 5.04 10.63 -18.96
CA PRO A 23 4.00 11.21 -19.81
C PRO A 23 3.28 10.15 -20.69
N ARG A 24 4.02 9.17 -21.22
CA ARG A 24 3.46 8.11 -22.05
C ARG A 24 2.55 7.17 -21.26
N THR A 25 3.00 6.73 -20.09
CA THR A 25 2.17 5.88 -19.19
C THR A 25 0.91 6.63 -18.76
N ARG A 26 1.03 7.91 -18.38
CA ARG A 26 -0.10 8.74 -18.01
C ARG A 26 -1.13 8.86 -19.15
N GLU A 27 -0.68 9.19 -20.37
CA GLU A 27 -1.56 9.31 -21.55
C GLU A 27 -2.32 8.01 -21.83
N LYS A 28 -1.63 6.86 -21.78
CA LYS A 28 -2.27 5.55 -21.98
C LYS A 28 -3.30 5.20 -20.94
N LEU A 29 -3.04 5.50 -19.67
CA LEU A 29 -3.98 5.24 -18.57
C LEU A 29 -5.21 6.14 -18.67
N LEU A 30 -5.05 7.43 -18.98
CA LEU A 30 -6.16 8.33 -19.21
C LEU A 30 -7.02 7.87 -20.41
N ALA A 31 -6.42 7.47 -21.52
CA ALA A 31 -7.13 6.93 -22.67
C ALA A 31 -7.89 5.63 -22.34
N ALA A 32 -7.34 4.79 -21.47
CA ALA A 32 -8.03 3.60 -20.97
C ALA A 32 -9.29 3.96 -20.16
N GLN A 33 -9.21 4.96 -19.28
CA GLN A 33 -10.36 5.45 -18.50
C GLN A 33 -11.45 6.04 -19.40
N GLU A 34 -11.09 6.85 -20.40
CA GLU A 34 -12.03 7.39 -21.38
C GLU A 34 -12.76 6.28 -22.17
N SER A 35 -12.15 5.11 -22.32
CA SER A 35 -12.79 3.93 -22.91
C SER A 35 -13.65 3.12 -21.95
N GLY A 36 -13.81 3.59 -20.69
CA GLY A 36 -14.61 2.98 -19.63
C GLY A 36 -13.89 1.89 -18.84
N ILE A 37 -12.55 1.86 -18.85
CA ILE A 37 -11.76 0.97 -18.01
C ILE A 37 -11.45 1.68 -16.69
N LYS A 38 -11.80 1.04 -15.58
CA LYS A 38 -11.56 1.56 -14.22
C LYS A 38 -10.09 1.40 -13.83
N LEU A 39 -9.45 2.46 -13.34
CA LEU A 39 -8.10 2.39 -12.76
C LEU A 39 -8.16 2.16 -11.26
N ILE A 40 -7.23 1.36 -10.76
CA ILE A 40 -7.10 0.99 -9.34
C ILE A 40 -5.64 1.14 -8.94
N LEU A 41 -5.37 2.01 -7.96
CA LEU A 41 -4.06 2.16 -7.35
C LEU A 41 -3.98 1.26 -6.12
N ALA A 42 -2.98 0.38 -6.03
CA ALA A 42 -2.83 -0.59 -4.95
C ALA A 42 -1.45 -0.49 -4.28
N SER A 43 -1.39 -0.05 -3.02
CA SER A 43 -0.14 0.24 -2.32
C SER A 43 -0.17 -0.11 -0.84
N GLY A 44 1.01 -0.22 -0.22
CA GLY A 44 1.18 -0.26 1.24
C GLY A 44 0.94 1.08 1.94
N ARG A 45 0.82 2.18 1.18
CA ARG A 45 0.55 3.53 1.69
C ARG A 45 -0.86 3.63 2.28
N PRO A 46 -1.12 4.59 3.21
CA PRO A 46 -2.47 4.97 3.58
C PRO A 46 -3.22 5.53 2.36
N ALA A 47 -4.56 5.46 2.36
CA ALA A 47 -5.38 5.94 1.24
C ALA A 47 -5.08 7.40 0.88
N TRP A 48 -4.91 8.28 1.89
CA TRP A 48 -4.54 9.67 1.65
C TRP A 48 -3.24 9.80 0.85
N GLY A 49 -2.23 8.97 1.12
CA GLY A 49 -0.95 8.98 0.40
C GLY A 49 -1.05 8.61 -1.09
N LEU A 50 -2.22 8.16 -1.56
CA LEU A 50 -2.51 7.84 -2.95
C LEU A 50 -3.24 8.98 -3.69
N HIS A 51 -3.83 9.95 -2.96
CA HIS A 51 -4.68 10.99 -3.56
C HIS A 51 -3.96 11.85 -4.61
N ALA A 52 -2.69 12.19 -4.42
CA ALA A 52 -1.94 12.99 -5.40
C ALA A 52 -1.84 12.28 -6.76
N LEU A 53 -1.54 10.96 -6.75
CA LEU A 53 -1.49 10.14 -7.97
C LEU A 53 -2.88 9.88 -8.54
N ALA A 54 -3.88 9.71 -7.69
CA ALA A 54 -5.28 9.58 -8.10
C ALA A 54 -5.76 10.85 -8.83
N GLN A 55 -5.40 12.04 -8.33
CA GLN A 55 -5.69 13.31 -8.99
C GLN A 55 -4.94 13.46 -10.32
N GLU A 56 -3.66 13.08 -10.37
CA GLU A 56 -2.86 13.13 -11.60
C GLU A 56 -3.45 12.26 -12.71
N LEU A 57 -4.04 11.12 -12.34
CA LEU A 57 -4.71 10.18 -13.26
C LEU A 57 -6.23 10.42 -13.37
N ASP A 58 -6.76 11.46 -12.74
CA ASP A 58 -8.19 11.83 -12.80
C ASP A 58 -9.16 10.72 -12.34
N LEU A 59 -8.72 9.89 -11.36
CA LEU A 59 -9.49 8.74 -10.90
C LEU A 59 -10.86 9.13 -10.32
N GLN A 60 -10.95 10.29 -9.67
CA GLN A 60 -12.18 10.80 -9.05
C GLN A 60 -13.30 11.07 -10.06
N ASN A 61 -12.99 11.28 -11.34
CA ASN A 61 -13.98 11.52 -12.40
C ASN A 61 -14.30 10.25 -13.22
N HIS A 62 -13.64 9.13 -12.90
CA HIS A 62 -13.74 7.86 -13.64
C HIS A 62 -14.01 6.65 -12.73
N ASP A 63 -14.63 6.86 -11.56
CA ASP A 63 -14.94 5.83 -10.56
C ASP A 63 -13.72 4.97 -10.18
N GLY A 64 -12.55 5.57 -10.10
CA GLY A 64 -11.30 4.88 -9.73
C GLY A 64 -11.31 4.39 -8.29
N LEU A 65 -10.45 3.42 -7.97
CA LEU A 65 -10.35 2.87 -6.61
C LEU A 65 -8.95 3.03 -6.05
N LEU A 66 -8.88 3.15 -4.73
CA LEU A 66 -7.64 3.14 -3.95
C LEU A 66 -7.64 1.91 -3.04
N VAL A 67 -6.64 1.05 -3.20
CA VAL A 67 -6.36 -0.10 -2.34
C VAL A 67 -5.17 0.29 -1.47
N ALA A 68 -5.43 0.56 -0.21
CA ALA A 68 -4.46 1.03 0.77
C ALA A 68 -3.99 -0.09 1.70
N PHE A 69 -2.89 0.17 2.42
CA PHE A 69 -2.34 -0.73 3.45
C PHE A 69 -2.17 -2.18 2.97
N ASN A 70 -1.64 -2.35 1.74
CA ASN A 70 -1.45 -3.65 1.09
C ASN A 70 -2.73 -4.48 0.94
N GLY A 71 -3.91 -3.84 0.94
CA GLY A 71 -5.19 -4.50 0.79
C GLY A 71 -6.05 -4.56 2.06
N ALA A 72 -5.67 -3.89 3.14
CA ALA A 72 -6.54 -3.79 4.31
C ALA A 72 -7.77 -2.92 4.05
N HIS A 73 -7.65 -1.93 3.16
CA HIS A 73 -8.68 -0.92 2.94
C HIS A 73 -8.85 -0.61 1.46
N VAL A 74 -10.10 -0.57 0.97
CA VAL A 74 -10.44 -0.17 -0.40
C VAL A 74 -11.50 0.91 -0.36
N VAL A 75 -11.21 2.03 -1.00
CA VAL A 75 -12.14 3.16 -1.10
C VAL A 75 -12.34 3.60 -2.55
N ASP A 76 -13.50 4.17 -2.80
CA ASP A 76 -13.78 4.93 -4.01
C ASP A 76 -13.00 6.25 -4.00
N ALA A 77 -12.30 6.57 -5.09
CA ALA A 77 -11.39 7.72 -5.16
C ALA A 77 -12.11 9.08 -5.18
N GLN A 78 -13.42 9.10 -5.45
CA GLN A 78 -14.24 10.33 -5.49
C GLN A 78 -14.92 10.59 -4.16
N THR A 79 -15.53 9.55 -3.58
CA THR A 79 -16.47 9.68 -2.46
C THR A 79 -15.88 9.28 -1.12
N ASP A 80 -14.70 8.63 -1.10
CA ASP A 80 -14.09 7.95 0.05
C ASP A 80 -15.02 6.85 0.65
N GLU A 81 -16.02 6.38 -0.11
CA GLU A 81 -16.85 5.25 0.30
C GLU A 81 -16.02 4.00 0.45
N VAL A 82 -16.15 3.35 1.60
CA VAL A 82 -15.42 2.12 1.92
C VAL A 82 -16.09 0.92 1.24
N LEU A 83 -15.40 0.32 0.28
CA LEU A 83 -15.85 -0.87 -0.44
C LEU A 83 -15.38 -2.17 0.21
N PHE A 84 -14.23 -2.14 0.85
CA PHE A 84 -13.68 -3.25 1.61
C PHE A 84 -12.84 -2.71 2.76
N ASP A 85 -12.95 -3.34 3.92
CA ASP A 85 -12.19 -3.00 5.12
C ASP A 85 -11.89 -4.25 5.92
N GLN A 86 -10.67 -4.36 6.42
CA GLN A 86 -10.25 -5.44 7.30
C GLN A 86 -9.34 -4.88 8.40
N ALA A 87 -9.94 -4.14 9.32
CA ALA A 87 -9.23 -3.61 10.47
C ALA A 87 -8.71 -4.71 11.40
N MET A 88 -7.66 -4.40 12.14
CA MET A 88 -7.15 -5.25 13.21
C MET A 88 -8.15 -5.31 14.39
N PRO A 89 -8.25 -6.45 15.11
CA PRO A 89 -9.05 -6.52 16.32
C PRO A 89 -8.54 -5.52 17.38
N ALA A 90 -9.44 -4.69 17.93
CA ALA A 90 -9.08 -3.65 18.89
C ALA A 90 -8.35 -4.20 20.12
N ASP A 91 -8.81 -5.35 20.66
CA ASP A 91 -8.16 -5.99 21.82
C ASP A 91 -6.70 -6.38 21.51
N GLU A 92 -6.42 -6.86 20.30
CA GLU A 92 -5.06 -7.20 19.87
C GLU A 92 -4.20 -5.96 19.68
N LEU A 93 -4.78 -4.86 19.17
CA LEU A 93 -4.08 -3.58 19.05
C LEU A 93 -3.71 -3.00 20.42
N HIS A 94 -4.62 -3.02 21.39
CA HIS A 94 -4.31 -2.59 22.75
C HIS A 94 -3.16 -3.40 23.35
N ARG A 95 -3.19 -4.73 23.21
CA ARG A 95 -2.10 -5.61 23.65
C ARG A 95 -0.79 -5.32 22.94
N LEU A 96 -0.85 -5.03 21.64
CA LEU A 96 0.33 -4.70 20.83
C LEU A 96 0.94 -3.37 21.26
N ILE A 97 0.14 -2.32 21.47
CA ILE A 97 0.59 -1.02 21.94
C ILE A 97 1.30 -1.16 23.29
N ASP A 98 0.68 -1.86 24.25
CA ASP A 98 1.29 -2.14 25.56
C ASP A 98 2.60 -2.92 25.46
N HIS A 99 2.65 -3.92 24.56
CA HIS A 99 3.82 -4.74 24.36
C HIS A 99 4.99 -3.95 23.77
N LEU A 100 4.71 -3.08 22.80
CA LEU A 100 5.70 -2.25 22.11
C LEU A 100 6.37 -1.22 23.02
N GLN A 101 5.74 -0.85 24.17
CA GLN A 101 6.37 0.01 25.17
C GLN A 101 7.64 -0.58 25.81
N ASN A 102 7.87 -1.89 25.67
CA ASN A 102 9.07 -2.55 26.16
C ASN A 102 10.27 -2.46 25.18
N TYR A 103 10.09 -1.84 24.02
CA TYR A 103 11.08 -1.77 22.94
C TYR A 103 11.36 -0.31 22.57
N ASP A 104 12.57 -0.08 22.07
CA ASP A 104 12.97 1.25 21.55
C ASP A 104 12.49 1.43 20.10
N VAL A 105 11.19 1.61 19.96
CA VAL A 105 10.50 1.75 18.67
C VAL A 105 9.42 2.83 18.76
N ILE A 106 9.01 3.34 17.61
CA ILE A 106 8.06 4.44 17.47
C ILE A 106 6.81 3.91 16.76
N PRO A 107 5.73 3.59 17.51
CA PRO A 107 4.46 3.20 16.91
C PRO A 107 3.75 4.41 16.31
N MET A 108 3.12 4.21 15.14
CA MET A 108 2.36 5.23 14.42
C MET A 108 1.08 4.62 13.83
N ILE A 109 -0.02 5.37 13.84
CA ILE A 109 -1.30 4.99 13.23
C ILE A 109 -1.73 6.08 12.26
N SER A 110 -1.93 5.72 10.99
CA SER A 110 -2.46 6.62 9.97
C SER A 110 -3.96 6.42 9.80
N LEU A 111 -4.75 7.50 9.96
CA LEU A 111 -6.19 7.53 9.73
C LEU A 111 -6.56 8.75 8.90
N GLY A 112 -7.15 8.52 7.74
CA GLY A 112 -7.40 9.60 6.79
C GLY A 112 -6.11 10.36 6.47
N ARG A 113 -6.07 11.66 6.77
CA ARG A 113 -4.88 12.50 6.59
C ARG A 113 -4.02 12.65 7.86
N ASP A 114 -4.43 12.08 8.98
CA ASP A 114 -3.75 12.26 10.25
C ASP A 114 -2.81 11.07 10.54
N LEU A 115 -1.56 11.37 10.90
CA LEU A 115 -0.58 10.44 11.43
C LEU A 115 -0.54 10.60 12.96
N HIS A 116 -1.16 9.67 13.67
CA HIS A 116 -1.23 9.68 15.12
C HIS A 116 0.03 9.09 15.73
N VAL A 117 0.61 9.83 16.67
CA VAL A 117 1.84 9.47 17.41
C VAL A 117 1.74 9.98 18.84
N GLU A 118 2.43 9.33 19.79
CA GLU A 118 2.50 9.80 21.18
C GLU A 118 3.61 10.84 21.39
N ASP A 119 4.67 10.82 20.57
CA ASP A 119 5.76 11.80 20.57
C ASP A 119 6.20 12.09 19.14
N SER A 120 6.18 13.35 18.75
CA SER A 120 6.62 13.81 17.42
C SER A 120 8.04 14.39 17.40
N TYR A 121 8.66 14.55 18.57
CA TYR A 121 9.98 15.20 18.73
C TYR A 121 11.10 14.19 18.94
N HIS A 122 10.95 13.23 19.85
CA HIS A 122 11.99 12.26 20.24
C HIS A 122 11.93 10.99 19.38
N CYS A 123 11.67 11.15 18.09
CA CYS A 123 11.50 10.08 17.11
C CYS A 123 12.65 10.07 16.08
N MET A 124 13.87 10.26 16.56
CA MET A 124 15.08 10.17 15.75
C MET A 124 15.54 8.72 15.62
N ILE A 125 15.79 8.27 14.40
CA ILE A 125 16.44 6.99 14.11
C ILE A 125 17.77 7.21 13.40
N THR A 126 18.69 6.27 13.53
CA THR A 126 19.97 6.28 12.82
C THR A 126 19.91 5.32 11.64
N LEU A 127 20.10 5.83 10.43
CA LEU A 127 20.10 5.04 9.21
C LEU A 127 21.45 4.31 9.02
N PRO A 128 21.53 3.27 8.15
CA PRO A 128 22.76 2.51 7.92
C PRO A 128 23.95 3.36 7.45
N ASP A 129 23.73 4.50 6.83
CA ASP A 129 24.74 5.46 6.39
C ASP A 129 25.24 6.37 7.52
N GLY A 130 24.72 6.20 8.76
CA GLY A 130 25.02 7.02 9.93
C GLY A 130 24.24 8.34 10.00
N SER A 131 23.40 8.67 9.03
CA SER A 131 22.55 9.85 9.10
C SER A 131 21.42 9.66 10.11
N GLN A 132 20.99 10.75 10.74
CA GLN A 132 19.85 10.76 11.64
C GLN A 132 18.62 11.34 10.94
N LYS A 133 17.47 10.71 11.16
CA LYS A 133 16.20 11.10 10.57
C LYS A 133 15.09 11.12 11.62
N ASN A 134 14.29 12.21 11.68
CA ASN A 134 13.04 12.18 12.40
C ASN A 134 12.04 11.37 11.56
N ILE A 135 11.73 10.17 12.03
CA ILE A 135 10.97 9.20 11.22
C ILE A 135 9.50 9.57 11.10
N VAL A 136 8.92 10.25 12.09
CA VAL A 136 7.53 10.74 12.03
C VAL A 136 7.39 11.84 10.96
N LYS A 137 8.37 12.77 10.89
CA LYS A 137 8.38 13.78 9.82
C LYS A 137 8.60 13.16 8.45
N TYR A 138 9.45 12.14 8.37
CA TYR A 138 9.69 11.43 7.12
C TYR A 138 8.41 10.76 6.60
N GLU A 139 7.69 10.03 7.46
CA GLU A 139 6.43 9.37 7.09
C GLU A 139 5.34 10.39 6.71
N ARG A 140 5.24 11.49 7.50
CA ARG A 140 4.36 12.61 7.15
C ARG A 140 4.61 13.13 5.74
N ASP A 141 5.89 13.40 5.40
CA ASP A 141 6.26 13.99 4.11
C ASP A 141 6.09 12.99 2.96
N ALA A 142 6.39 11.71 3.19
CA ALA A 142 6.24 10.65 2.20
C ALA A 142 4.78 10.39 1.79
N CYS A 143 3.83 10.65 2.70
CA CYS A 143 2.40 10.37 2.47
C CYS A 143 1.52 11.64 2.52
N ASP A 144 2.08 12.85 2.55
CA ASP A 144 1.36 14.15 2.69
C ASP A 144 0.39 14.15 3.88
N LEU A 145 0.81 13.59 5.02
CA LEU A 145 0.00 13.49 6.23
C LEU A 145 0.16 14.73 7.12
N LYS A 146 -0.71 14.85 8.12
CA LYS A 146 -0.62 15.80 9.23
C LYS A 146 -0.26 15.03 10.50
N ILE A 147 0.78 15.47 11.20
CA ILE A 147 1.11 14.90 12.51
C ILE A 147 0.02 15.30 13.51
N ARG A 148 -0.52 14.31 14.20
CA ARG A 148 -1.45 14.47 15.31
C ARG A 148 -0.88 13.79 16.55
N GLU A 149 -0.32 14.61 17.45
CA GLU A 149 0.17 14.10 18.73
C GLU A 149 -1.01 13.84 19.66
N VAL A 150 -1.04 12.65 20.27
CA VAL A 150 -2.08 12.16 21.19
C VAL A 150 -1.45 11.76 22.51
N GLU A 151 -2.23 11.76 23.60
CA GLU A 151 -1.71 11.30 24.89
C GLU A 151 -1.45 9.80 24.88
N SER A 152 -2.28 9.02 24.16
CA SER A 152 -2.10 7.59 23.97
C SER A 152 -2.71 7.12 22.66
N LEU A 153 -2.02 6.19 21.96
CA LEU A 153 -2.56 5.51 20.80
C LEU A 153 -3.77 4.61 21.12
N HIS A 154 -3.98 4.26 22.40
CA HIS A 154 -5.19 3.55 22.84
C HIS A 154 -6.47 4.35 22.57
N GLU A 155 -6.45 5.68 22.70
CA GLU A 155 -7.59 6.55 22.40
C GLU A 155 -7.98 6.50 20.93
N VAL A 156 -6.99 6.33 20.05
CA VAL A 156 -7.21 6.20 18.60
C VAL A 156 -7.91 4.88 18.29
N VAL A 157 -7.44 3.77 18.92
CA VAL A 157 -8.01 2.43 18.77
C VAL A 157 -9.43 2.35 19.34
N ASP A 158 -9.71 3.03 20.46
CA ASP A 158 -11.05 3.09 21.08
C ASP A 158 -12.07 3.84 20.21
N THR A 159 -11.57 4.72 19.33
CA THR A 159 -12.44 5.63 18.55
C THR A 159 -12.64 5.16 17.11
N TYR A 160 -11.63 4.53 16.51
CA TYR A 160 -11.61 4.24 15.08
C TYR A 160 -11.15 2.80 14.79
N PRO A 161 -11.67 2.15 13.73
CA PRO A 161 -11.03 0.96 13.19
C PRO A 161 -9.63 1.32 12.68
N VAL A 162 -8.66 0.44 12.90
CA VAL A 162 -7.26 0.63 12.54
C VAL A 162 -6.80 -0.52 11.64
N ASP A 163 -6.41 -0.22 10.42
CA ASP A 163 -5.99 -1.21 9.42
C ASP A 163 -4.53 -1.60 9.56
N LYS A 164 -3.70 -0.66 10.02
CA LYS A 164 -2.26 -0.82 10.13
C LYS A 164 -1.70 -0.06 11.33
N LEU A 165 -0.83 -0.72 12.10
CA LEU A 165 0.09 -0.08 13.04
C LEU A 165 1.49 -0.18 12.44
N LEU A 166 2.09 0.98 12.15
CA LEU A 166 3.46 1.09 11.66
C LEU A 166 4.41 1.30 12.84
N THR A 167 5.46 0.48 12.93
CA THR A 167 6.49 0.62 13.94
C THR A 167 7.79 1.02 13.29
N ALA A 168 8.40 2.11 13.73
CA ALA A 168 9.71 2.57 13.25
C ALA A 168 10.78 2.40 14.33
N GLY A 169 12.02 2.19 13.91
CA GLY A 169 13.18 2.09 14.79
C GLY A 169 14.49 2.04 14.01
N ASP A 170 15.62 2.10 14.72
CA ASP A 170 16.92 1.89 14.11
C ASP A 170 16.95 0.53 13.41
N PRO A 171 17.42 0.43 12.14
CA PRO A 171 17.39 -0.82 11.37
C PRO A 171 18.02 -2.01 12.08
N ALA A 172 19.20 -1.80 12.70
CA ALA A 172 19.89 -2.85 13.44
C ALA A 172 19.11 -3.31 14.68
N TYR A 173 18.44 -2.36 15.37
CA TYR A 173 17.61 -2.68 16.53
C TYR A 173 16.37 -3.46 16.11
N LEU A 174 15.64 -3.00 15.10
CA LEU A 174 14.45 -3.70 14.57
C LEU A 174 14.80 -5.11 14.12
N GLN A 175 15.90 -5.28 13.36
CA GLN A 175 16.33 -6.59 12.90
C GLN A 175 16.70 -7.54 14.05
N ALA A 176 17.21 -7.02 15.17
CA ALA A 176 17.56 -7.81 16.33
C ALA A 176 16.34 -8.22 17.18
N HIS A 177 15.26 -7.42 17.19
CA HIS A 177 14.14 -7.57 18.13
C HIS A 177 12.79 -7.89 17.49
N TYR A 178 12.63 -7.80 16.16
CA TYR A 178 11.32 -7.99 15.52
C TYR A 178 10.66 -9.33 15.83
N GLU A 179 11.45 -10.40 15.97
CA GLU A 179 10.90 -11.73 16.31
C GLU A 179 10.27 -11.75 17.70
N GLU A 180 10.89 -11.10 18.68
CA GLU A 180 10.39 -10.99 20.05
C GLU A 180 9.17 -10.07 20.10
N MET A 181 9.21 -8.94 19.36
CA MET A 181 8.10 -8.00 19.24
C MET A 181 6.88 -8.66 18.61
N TYR A 182 7.07 -9.48 17.59
CA TYR A 182 5.98 -10.10 16.83
C TYR A 182 5.51 -11.45 17.40
N ALA A 183 6.36 -12.18 18.14
CA ALA A 183 6.06 -13.53 18.62
C ALA A 183 4.69 -13.69 19.30
N PRO A 184 4.24 -12.76 20.21
CA PRO A 184 2.95 -12.89 20.87
C PRO A 184 1.73 -12.73 19.95
N PHE A 185 1.93 -12.20 18.74
CA PHE A 185 0.87 -11.80 17.81
C PHE A 185 0.83 -12.62 16.51
N LYS A 186 1.78 -13.54 16.32
CA LYS A 186 1.90 -14.36 15.08
C LYS A 186 0.64 -15.14 14.68
N GLN A 187 -0.24 -15.42 15.66
CA GLN A 187 -1.49 -16.16 15.40
C GLN A 187 -2.69 -15.24 15.11
N THR A 188 -2.60 -13.98 15.47
CA THR A 188 -3.72 -13.03 15.46
C THR A 188 -3.50 -11.83 14.55
N LEU A 189 -2.25 -11.50 14.25
CA LEU A 189 -1.86 -10.42 13.34
C LEU A 189 -0.84 -10.91 12.31
N SER A 190 -0.78 -10.21 11.18
CA SER A 190 0.34 -10.30 10.23
C SER A 190 1.39 -9.25 10.58
N GLY A 191 2.67 -9.60 10.45
CA GLY A 191 3.79 -8.68 10.66
C GLY A 191 4.80 -8.81 9.54
N MET A 192 5.31 -7.68 9.01
CA MET A 192 6.30 -7.66 7.94
C MET A 192 7.18 -6.42 7.96
N PHE A 193 8.41 -6.56 7.46
CA PHE A 193 9.22 -5.42 7.09
C PHE A 193 8.74 -4.81 5.77
N THR A 194 8.62 -3.49 5.73
CA THR A 194 8.34 -2.71 4.50
C THR A 194 9.48 -1.78 4.13
N ALA A 195 10.39 -1.56 5.07
CA ALA A 195 11.71 -0.96 4.88
C ALA A 195 12.61 -1.44 6.02
N ASP A 196 13.92 -1.24 5.93
CA ASP A 196 14.87 -1.66 6.98
C ASP A 196 14.55 -1.03 8.35
N TRP A 197 13.92 0.13 8.35
CA TRP A 197 13.52 0.90 9.55
C TRP A 197 12.02 0.85 9.86
N TYR A 198 11.23 0.02 9.14
CA TYR A 198 9.79 -0.12 9.33
C TYR A 198 9.36 -1.58 9.48
N PHE A 199 8.68 -1.89 10.58
CA PHE A 199 7.95 -3.13 10.76
C PHE A 199 6.45 -2.83 10.93
N GLU A 200 5.62 -3.41 10.07
CA GLU A 200 4.17 -3.16 10.02
C GLU A 200 3.39 -4.32 10.62
N TYR A 201 2.30 -3.99 11.31
CA TYR A 201 1.30 -4.94 11.78
C TYR A 201 -0.03 -4.64 11.08
N THR A 202 -0.71 -5.70 10.63
CA THR A 202 -2.03 -5.66 9.98
C THR A 202 -2.88 -6.84 10.45
N ALA A 203 -4.17 -6.84 10.10
CA ALA A 203 -5.01 -8.03 10.27
C ALA A 203 -4.45 -9.22 9.48
N PRO A 204 -4.71 -10.48 9.89
CA PRO A 204 -4.17 -11.65 9.20
C PRO A 204 -4.78 -11.82 7.81
N GLY A 205 -3.96 -12.28 6.87
CA GLY A 205 -4.39 -12.56 5.51
C GLY A 205 -4.74 -11.34 4.67
N ILE A 206 -4.19 -10.16 5.03
CA ILE A 206 -4.24 -8.98 4.18
C ILE A 206 -3.34 -9.19 2.98
N ASP A 207 -3.90 -9.02 1.79
CA ASP A 207 -3.18 -8.95 0.52
C ASP A 207 -4.01 -8.20 -0.54
N LYS A 208 -3.33 -7.71 -1.58
CA LYS A 208 -3.96 -6.89 -2.64
C LYS A 208 -5.02 -7.67 -3.43
N ALA A 209 -4.84 -8.97 -3.65
CA ALA A 209 -5.83 -9.79 -4.36
C ALA A 209 -7.12 -9.92 -3.57
N ARG A 210 -7.02 -10.24 -2.27
CA ARG A 210 -8.18 -10.40 -1.39
C ARG A 210 -9.01 -9.11 -1.30
N ALA A 211 -8.34 -7.97 -1.25
CA ALA A 211 -9.00 -6.67 -1.28
C ALA A 211 -9.83 -6.46 -2.56
N LEU A 212 -9.22 -6.75 -3.71
CA LEU A 212 -9.89 -6.65 -5.01
C LEU A 212 -11.02 -7.68 -5.15
N GLU A 213 -10.82 -8.91 -4.67
CA GLU A 213 -11.85 -9.94 -4.64
C GLU A 213 -13.06 -9.55 -3.77
N GLY A 214 -12.82 -8.82 -2.68
CA GLY A 214 -13.89 -8.30 -1.80
C GLY A 214 -14.61 -7.08 -2.36
N ALA A 215 -13.94 -6.22 -3.12
CA ALA A 215 -14.47 -4.96 -3.61
C ALA A 215 -15.11 -5.06 -5.02
N LEU A 216 -14.41 -5.67 -6.00
CA LEU A 216 -14.79 -5.60 -7.41
C LEU A 216 -16.10 -6.31 -7.78
N PRO A 217 -16.50 -7.43 -7.15
CA PRO A 217 -17.81 -8.04 -7.43
C PRO A 217 -18.99 -7.13 -7.14
N LYS A 218 -18.86 -6.20 -6.16
CA LYS A 218 -19.88 -5.18 -5.87
C LYS A 218 -20.11 -4.23 -7.04
N LEU A 219 -19.10 -4.09 -7.90
CA LEU A 219 -19.10 -3.27 -9.11
C LEU A 219 -19.36 -4.08 -10.39
N GLY A 220 -19.65 -5.39 -10.27
CA GLY A 220 -19.90 -6.28 -11.41
C GLY A 220 -18.64 -6.61 -12.21
N ILE A 221 -17.46 -6.50 -11.60
CA ILE A 221 -16.16 -6.82 -12.20
C ILE A 221 -15.61 -8.07 -11.54
N ASP A 222 -15.37 -9.12 -12.34
CA ASP A 222 -14.68 -10.33 -11.90
C ASP A 222 -13.21 -10.32 -12.33
N ALA A 223 -12.40 -11.17 -11.67
CA ALA A 223 -10.95 -11.24 -11.88
C ALA A 223 -10.55 -11.41 -13.35
N SER A 224 -11.33 -12.18 -14.14
CA SER A 224 -11.03 -12.45 -15.57
C SER A 224 -11.03 -11.20 -16.45
N LYS A 225 -11.58 -10.08 -15.94
CA LYS A 225 -11.64 -8.78 -16.64
C LYS A 225 -10.65 -7.76 -16.10
N VAL A 226 -9.78 -8.18 -15.18
CA VAL A 226 -8.76 -7.33 -14.56
C VAL A 226 -7.40 -7.59 -15.20
N VAL A 227 -6.70 -6.52 -15.54
CA VAL A 227 -5.26 -6.52 -15.79
C VAL A 227 -4.58 -5.97 -14.54
N SER A 228 -3.55 -6.63 -14.04
CA SER A 228 -2.77 -6.14 -12.90
C SER A 228 -1.31 -5.94 -13.25
N PHE A 229 -0.67 -4.94 -12.61
CA PHE A 229 0.74 -4.62 -12.75
C PHE A 229 1.40 -4.58 -11.38
N GLY A 230 2.60 -5.16 -11.26
CA GLY A 230 3.35 -5.19 -10.01
C GLY A 230 4.80 -5.61 -10.21
N ASP A 231 5.64 -5.35 -9.19
CA ASP A 231 7.05 -5.71 -9.20
C ASP A 231 7.54 -6.35 -7.89
N GLY A 232 6.90 -6.04 -6.75
CA GLY A 232 7.29 -6.52 -5.42
C GLY A 232 6.57 -7.79 -4.96
N GLN A 233 7.09 -8.42 -3.91
CA GLN A 233 6.47 -9.63 -3.33
C GLN A 233 5.02 -9.42 -2.88
N ASN A 234 4.68 -8.22 -2.40
CA ASN A 234 3.33 -7.84 -2.01
C ASN A 234 2.34 -7.74 -3.19
N ASP A 235 2.83 -7.78 -4.44
CA ASP A 235 2.00 -7.79 -5.65
C ASP A 235 1.70 -9.19 -6.17
N LYS A 236 2.48 -10.19 -5.72
CA LYS A 236 2.39 -11.55 -6.26
C LYS A 236 0.96 -12.09 -6.28
N SER A 237 0.23 -11.93 -5.17
CA SER A 237 -1.16 -12.38 -5.07
C SER A 237 -2.06 -11.69 -6.10
N MET A 238 -1.90 -10.38 -6.29
CA MET A 238 -2.66 -9.59 -7.25
C MET A 238 -2.34 -9.99 -8.70
N ILE A 239 -1.07 -10.24 -9.01
CA ILE A 239 -0.61 -10.70 -10.34
C ILE A 239 -1.16 -12.10 -10.66
N GLU A 240 -1.14 -13.01 -9.68
CA GLU A 240 -1.66 -14.38 -9.85
C GLU A 240 -3.19 -14.42 -9.97
N TRP A 241 -3.89 -13.55 -9.23
CA TRP A 241 -5.34 -13.50 -9.17
C TRP A 241 -6.00 -12.87 -10.42
N ALA A 242 -5.39 -11.87 -11.03
CA ALA A 242 -5.96 -11.14 -12.15
C ALA A 242 -6.10 -12.03 -13.40
N GLY A 243 -7.07 -11.71 -14.26
CA GLY A 243 -7.25 -12.37 -15.56
C GLY A 243 -6.03 -12.22 -16.47
N THR A 244 -5.29 -11.14 -16.31
CA THR A 244 -3.97 -10.94 -16.93
C THR A 244 -3.07 -10.23 -15.92
N GLY A 245 -2.17 -10.98 -15.29
CA GLY A 245 -1.13 -10.43 -14.43
C GLY A 245 0.12 -10.10 -15.23
N VAL A 246 0.59 -8.88 -15.11
CA VAL A 246 1.76 -8.35 -15.80
C VAL A 246 2.85 -8.01 -14.79
N ALA A 247 3.96 -8.73 -14.82
CA ALA A 247 5.14 -8.38 -14.05
C ALA A 247 5.94 -7.29 -14.76
N MET A 248 6.38 -6.29 -14.01
CA MET A 248 7.32 -5.28 -14.52
C MET A 248 8.69 -5.91 -14.82
N GLY A 249 9.45 -5.33 -15.74
CA GLY A 249 10.79 -5.80 -16.08
C GLY A 249 11.76 -5.83 -14.90
N ASN A 250 11.60 -4.88 -13.96
CA ASN A 250 12.32 -4.80 -12.68
C ASN A 250 11.73 -5.67 -11.57
N ALA A 251 10.65 -6.41 -11.82
CA ALA A 251 10.01 -7.25 -10.80
C ALA A 251 10.95 -8.35 -10.30
N VAL A 252 10.72 -8.75 -9.04
CA VAL A 252 11.42 -9.91 -8.45
C VAL A 252 11.01 -11.21 -9.17
N ASP A 253 11.91 -12.20 -9.18
CA ASP A 253 11.70 -13.45 -9.93
C ASP A 253 10.42 -14.19 -9.55
N GLU A 254 10.03 -14.13 -8.27
CA GLU A 254 8.81 -14.77 -7.74
C GLU A 254 7.52 -14.17 -8.33
N VAL A 255 7.52 -12.87 -8.65
CA VAL A 255 6.40 -12.18 -9.31
C VAL A 255 6.40 -12.51 -10.81
N LYS A 256 7.57 -12.50 -11.46
CA LYS A 256 7.70 -12.91 -12.87
C LYS A 256 7.25 -14.35 -13.10
N ALA A 257 7.50 -15.24 -12.13
CA ALA A 257 7.15 -16.65 -12.24
C ALA A 257 5.63 -16.92 -12.28
N VAL A 258 4.81 -16.05 -11.68
CA VAL A 258 3.34 -16.20 -11.65
C VAL A 258 2.62 -15.34 -12.68
N ALA A 259 3.31 -14.40 -13.32
CA ALA A 259 2.72 -13.49 -14.29
C ALA A 259 2.44 -14.18 -15.64
N GLN A 260 1.34 -13.79 -16.30
CA GLN A 260 1.04 -14.19 -17.67
C GLN A 260 1.87 -13.42 -18.70
N MET A 261 2.38 -12.25 -18.32
CA MET A 261 3.19 -11.40 -19.17
C MET A 261 4.29 -10.71 -18.37
N VAL A 262 5.46 -10.52 -18.96
CA VAL A 262 6.51 -9.64 -18.45
C VAL A 262 6.66 -8.48 -19.42
N THR A 263 6.62 -7.26 -18.93
CA THR A 263 6.76 -6.04 -19.72
C THR A 263 8.12 -5.37 -19.50
N ALA A 264 8.33 -4.16 -20.04
CA ALA A 264 9.51 -3.34 -19.77
C ALA A 264 9.56 -2.89 -18.30
N ASN A 265 10.69 -2.33 -17.84
CA ASN A 265 10.79 -1.84 -16.46
C ASN A 265 10.03 -0.52 -16.27
N ASN A 266 9.91 -0.08 -15.00
CA ASN A 266 9.20 1.14 -14.65
C ASN A 266 9.83 2.43 -15.20
N ASN A 267 11.13 2.42 -15.51
CA ASN A 267 11.84 3.55 -16.15
C ASN A 267 11.71 3.55 -17.68
N GLU A 268 11.12 2.50 -18.27
CA GLU A 268 10.98 2.28 -19.72
C GLU A 268 9.51 2.17 -20.16
N ASP A 269 8.60 2.85 -19.44
CA ASP A 269 7.17 2.87 -19.73
C ASP A 269 6.49 1.49 -19.75
N GLY A 270 6.89 0.57 -18.88
CA GLY A 270 6.44 -0.83 -18.91
C GLY A 270 4.93 -1.01 -18.94
N ILE A 271 4.17 -0.20 -18.19
CA ILE A 271 2.70 -0.22 -18.25
C ILE A 271 2.19 0.16 -19.63
N ALA A 272 2.69 1.28 -20.21
CA ALA A 272 2.27 1.72 -21.54
C ALA A 272 2.60 0.69 -22.62
N VAL A 273 3.78 0.05 -22.55
CA VAL A 273 4.21 -1.01 -23.47
C VAL A 273 3.27 -2.21 -23.42
N ALA A 274 2.86 -2.64 -22.21
CA ALA A 274 1.91 -3.74 -22.07
C ALA A 274 0.51 -3.35 -22.55
N LEU A 275 0.03 -2.13 -22.24
CA LEU A 275 -1.28 -1.66 -22.69
C LEU A 275 -1.38 -1.49 -24.21
N ASP A 276 -0.29 -1.15 -24.91
CA ASP A 276 -0.23 -1.16 -26.38
C ASP A 276 -0.51 -2.56 -26.97
N GLN A 277 -0.14 -3.63 -26.26
CA GLN A 277 -0.39 -5.00 -26.69
C GLN A 277 -1.78 -5.51 -26.28
N LEU A 278 -2.29 -5.08 -25.13
CA LEU A 278 -3.51 -5.60 -24.54
C LEU A 278 -4.77 -4.87 -25.02
N LEU A 279 -4.64 -3.58 -25.36
CA LEU A 279 -5.79 -2.74 -25.75
C LEU A 279 -5.78 -2.43 -27.26
N GLY A 280 -4.67 -2.64 -27.96
CA GLY A 280 -4.52 -2.45 -29.39
C GLY A 280 -4.11 -1.04 -29.74
#